data_10e4521b9fc829c456229eb0b7379305
#
_entry.id   10e4521b9fc829c456229eb0b7379305
#
_cell.length_a   1.000
_cell.length_b   1.000
_cell.length_c   1.000
_cell.angle_alpha   90.00
_cell.angle_beta   90.00
_cell.angle_gamma   90.00
#
_symmetry.space_group_name_H-M   'P 1'
#
loop_
_entity.id
_entity.type
_entity.pdbx_description
1 polymer ?
#
loop_
_entity_poly.entity_id
_entity_poly.type
_entity_poly.pdbx_seq_one_letter_code
_entity_poly.pdbx_strand_id
1 'polypeptide(L)'
;MTSRSNPDLPQEFTGDVVRISAPAGWAQVNPASIPGIPDPEMAPDDAGRVDLICAEQPDSPRFAENCVITVAELPGGASGEDWYRDSTMQLVNSVPGFQLIDITEWEAVGPGLLRSGVYIQDTVSVTALQWTWVSETSRRGLTATFSCATRDCSTAVERFLAMIVTLEEI
;
A
#
# COMPACT_ATOMS: atom_id res chain seq x y z
N MET A 1 -1.87 -9.60 24.82
CA MET A 1 -0.59 -9.87 24.14
C MET A 1 0.14 -8.54 24.01
N THR A 2 1.27 -8.40 24.64
CA THR A 2 2.11 -7.20 24.51
C THR A 2 2.69 -7.17 23.11
N SER A 3 2.26 -6.22 22.29
CA SER A 3 2.91 -5.88 21.02
C SER A 3 4.41 -5.67 21.31
N ARG A 4 5.26 -6.54 20.81
CA ARG A 4 6.70 -6.30 20.87
C ARG A 4 6.99 -5.17 19.91
N SER A 5 7.15 -3.98 20.45
CA SER A 5 7.66 -2.83 19.69
C SER A 5 8.96 -3.26 19.01
N ASN A 6 8.94 -3.30 17.68
CA ASN A 6 10.17 -3.52 16.90
C ASN A 6 11.00 -2.24 17.02
N PRO A 7 12.23 -2.29 17.54
CA PRO A 7 13.05 -1.08 17.73
C PRO A 7 13.37 -0.36 16.41
N ASP A 8 13.31 -1.07 15.29
CA ASP A 8 13.54 -0.49 13.96
C ASP A 8 12.29 0.19 13.37
N LEU A 9 11.10 -0.08 13.97
CA LEU A 9 9.81 0.48 13.57
C LEU A 9 9.10 1.11 14.78
N PRO A 10 9.64 2.23 15.32
CA PRO A 10 9.17 2.81 16.58
C PRO A 10 7.87 3.58 16.45
N GLN A 11 7.38 3.83 15.23
CA GLN A 11 6.17 4.59 14.98
C GLN A 11 5.02 3.64 14.61
N GLU A 12 3.80 3.97 15.01
CA GLU A 12 2.58 3.27 14.63
C GLU A 12 1.62 4.28 14.02
N PHE A 13 1.07 3.96 12.87
CA PHE A 13 0.06 4.75 12.17
C PHE A 13 -1.23 3.95 12.06
N THR A 14 -2.35 4.62 12.27
CA THR A 14 -3.67 3.99 12.32
C THR A 14 -4.62 4.72 11.37
N GLY A 15 -5.24 3.97 10.48
CA GLY A 15 -6.39 4.38 9.67
C GLY A 15 -7.71 3.99 10.34
N ASP A 16 -8.79 3.93 9.57
CA ASP A 16 -10.10 3.48 10.05
C ASP A 16 -10.19 1.95 10.12
N VAL A 17 -9.45 1.25 9.28
CA VAL A 17 -9.53 -0.20 9.10
C VAL A 17 -8.23 -0.90 9.42
N VAL A 18 -7.09 -0.23 9.21
CA VAL A 18 -5.78 -0.85 9.40
C VAL A 18 -4.86 -0.01 10.28
N ARG A 19 -3.86 -0.69 10.84
CA ARG A 19 -2.69 -0.04 11.44
C ARG A 19 -1.40 -0.69 10.95
N ILE A 20 -0.32 0.09 10.94
CA ILE A 20 1.00 -0.35 10.49
C ILE A 20 2.10 0.33 11.29
N SER A 21 3.19 -0.38 11.54
CA SER A 21 4.40 0.21 12.13
C SER A 21 5.35 0.70 11.05
N ALA A 22 6.04 1.79 11.33
CA ALA A 22 6.97 2.45 10.41
C ALA A 22 8.27 2.90 11.08
N PRO A 23 9.35 3.11 10.30
CA PRO A 23 10.61 3.62 10.81
C PRO A 23 10.49 5.03 11.38
N ALA A 24 11.47 5.41 12.19
CA ALA A 24 11.63 6.81 12.60
C ALA A 24 11.79 7.71 11.37
N GLY A 25 11.26 8.93 11.45
CA GLY A 25 11.29 9.89 10.33
C GLY A 25 10.18 9.72 9.30
N TRP A 26 9.28 8.77 9.48
CA TRP A 26 8.04 8.69 8.73
C TRP A 26 6.92 9.47 9.43
N ALA A 27 5.95 9.94 8.67
CA ALA A 27 4.77 10.63 9.18
C ALA A 27 3.50 10.16 8.46
N GLN A 28 2.40 10.16 9.17
CA GLN A 28 1.09 9.93 8.56
C GLN A 28 0.69 11.17 7.77
N VAL A 29 0.16 10.96 6.58
CA VAL A 29 -0.28 12.01 5.66
C VAL A 29 -1.80 11.98 5.58
N ASN A 30 -2.42 13.15 5.71
CA ASN A 30 -3.88 13.24 5.52
C ASN A 30 -4.22 13.07 4.03
N PRO A 31 -4.99 12.03 3.65
CA PRO A 31 -5.39 11.81 2.25
C PRO A 31 -6.07 13.03 1.61
N ALA A 32 -6.86 13.78 2.38
CA ALA A 32 -7.53 14.98 1.90
C ALA A 32 -6.57 16.12 1.52
N SER A 33 -5.30 16.06 1.94
CA SER A 33 -4.28 17.06 1.58
C SER A 33 -3.59 16.75 0.25
N ILE A 34 -3.85 15.62 -0.37
CA ILE A 34 -3.20 15.18 -1.61
C ILE A 34 -4.12 15.48 -2.80
N PRO A 35 -3.72 16.37 -3.73
CA PRO A 35 -4.51 16.64 -4.93
C PRO A 35 -4.75 15.35 -5.74
N GLY A 36 -5.99 15.11 -6.16
CA GLY A 36 -6.34 13.98 -7.02
C GLY A 36 -6.73 12.70 -6.27
N ILE A 37 -6.62 12.65 -4.95
CA ILE A 37 -7.26 11.61 -4.15
C ILE A 37 -8.73 12.00 -3.95
N PRO A 38 -9.70 11.17 -4.40
CA PRO A 38 -11.12 11.46 -4.17
C PRO A 38 -11.42 11.52 -2.67
N ASP A 39 -12.35 12.41 -2.32
CA ASP A 39 -12.91 12.41 -0.97
C ASP A 39 -13.54 11.03 -0.70
N PRO A 40 -13.22 10.37 0.42
CA PRO A 40 -13.77 9.07 0.78
C PRO A 40 -15.31 9.03 0.77
N GLU A 41 -15.97 10.15 1.07
CA GLU A 41 -17.43 10.27 1.04
C GLU A 41 -18.01 10.34 -0.39
N MET A 42 -17.16 10.63 -1.39
CA MET A 42 -17.55 10.79 -2.79
C MET A 42 -17.13 9.61 -3.67
N ALA A 43 -16.33 8.68 -3.14
CA ALA A 43 -15.90 7.50 -3.88
C ALA A 43 -17.03 6.48 -3.98
N PRO A 44 -17.25 5.81 -5.14
CA PRO A 44 -18.16 4.69 -5.23
C PRO A 44 -17.75 3.58 -4.24
N ASP A 45 -18.73 2.89 -3.65
CA ASP A 45 -18.51 1.85 -2.63
C ASP A 45 -17.59 0.71 -3.09
N ASP A 46 -17.50 0.47 -4.40
CA ASP A 46 -16.68 -0.54 -5.06
C ASP A 46 -15.29 -0.02 -5.49
N ALA A 47 -15.10 1.29 -5.50
CA ALA A 47 -13.79 1.89 -5.71
C ALA A 47 -13.04 1.91 -4.39
N GLY A 48 -11.90 1.21 -4.31
CA GLY A 48 -11.07 1.19 -3.10
C GLY A 48 -10.82 2.60 -2.56
N ARG A 49 -11.17 2.83 -1.29
CA ARG A 49 -10.88 4.08 -0.59
C ARG A 49 -9.52 4.04 0.05
N VAL A 50 -8.84 5.16 0.11
CA VAL A 50 -7.59 5.30 0.86
C VAL A 50 -7.92 5.30 2.36
N ASP A 51 -7.37 4.32 3.08
CA ASP A 51 -7.52 4.20 4.52
C ASP A 51 -6.37 4.86 5.29
N LEU A 52 -5.15 4.69 4.79
CA LEU A 52 -3.96 5.23 5.44
C LEU A 52 -2.90 5.59 4.41
N ILE A 53 -2.24 6.72 4.62
CA ILE A 53 -1.01 7.09 3.93
C ILE A 53 0.04 7.43 4.96
N CYS A 54 1.24 6.88 4.81
CA CYS A 54 2.41 7.32 5.53
C CYS A 54 3.60 7.46 4.59
N ALA A 55 4.49 8.39 4.90
CA ALA A 55 5.63 8.69 4.05
C ALA A 55 6.83 9.13 4.89
N GLU A 56 8.01 8.82 4.36
CA GLU A 56 9.27 9.36 4.86
C GLU A 56 9.27 10.88 4.75
N GLN A 57 9.89 11.53 5.73
CA GLN A 57 10.12 12.98 5.75
C GLN A 57 11.61 13.24 5.49
N PRO A 58 12.07 13.30 4.23
CA PRO A 58 13.48 13.44 3.93
C PRO A 58 13.98 14.86 4.23
N ASP A 59 15.19 14.96 4.74
CA ASP A 59 15.85 16.26 5.03
C ASP A 59 16.27 17.05 3.78
N SER A 60 16.20 16.41 2.61
CA SER A 60 16.60 17.00 1.33
C SER A 60 15.57 16.67 0.24
N PRO A 61 15.45 17.51 -0.81
CA PRO A 61 14.55 17.25 -1.93
C PRO A 61 14.92 15.95 -2.67
N ARG A 62 14.11 14.92 -2.51
CA ARG A 62 14.21 13.63 -3.20
C ARG A 62 12.85 12.96 -3.20
N PHE A 63 12.69 11.89 -3.95
CA PHE A 63 11.50 11.07 -3.86
C PHE A 63 11.40 10.48 -2.45
N ALA A 64 10.32 10.75 -1.76
CA ALA A 64 10.05 10.22 -0.44
C ALA A 64 9.45 8.82 -0.55
N GLU A 65 10.05 7.84 0.14
CA GLU A 65 9.44 6.53 0.30
C GLU A 65 8.07 6.69 0.95
N ASN A 66 7.09 5.94 0.45
CA ASN A 66 5.73 6.06 0.97
C ASN A 66 4.99 4.73 0.94
N CYS A 67 3.94 4.67 1.72
CA CYS A 67 2.98 3.57 1.76
C CYS A 67 1.56 4.14 1.68
N VAL A 68 0.79 3.64 0.73
CA VAL A 68 -0.63 3.94 0.58
C VAL A 68 -1.42 2.66 0.78
N ILE A 69 -2.34 2.66 1.73
CA ILE A 69 -3.21 1.51 1.99
C ILE A 69 -4.62 1.86 1.56
N THR A 70 -5.18 1.03 0.69
CA THR A 70 -6.56 1.15 0.21
C THR A 70 -7.38 -0.05 0.65
N VAL A 71 -8.65 0.19 0.88
CA VAL A 71 -9.63 -0.81 1.31
C VAL A 71 -10.84 -0.72 0.40
N ALA A 72 -11.31 -1.86 -0.09
CA ALA A 72 -12.51 -1.95 -0.90
C ALA A 72 -13.43 -3.05 -0.39
N GLU A 73 -14.73 -2.80 -0.36
CA GLU A 73 -15.71 -3.86 -0.10
C GLU A 73 -15.76 -4.80 -1.32
N LEU A 74 -15.74 -6.11 -1.09
CA LEU A 74 -15.95 -7.05 -2.17
C LEU A 74 -17.41 -7.04 -2.60
N PRO A 75 -17.71 -6.92 -3.91
CA PRO A 75 -19.05 -7.07 -4.42
C PRO A 75 -19.69 -8.39 -3.97
N GLY A 76 -20.99 -8.39 -3.74
CA GLY A 76 -21.70 -9.59 -3.33
C GLY A 76 -21.49 -10.74 -4.33
N GLY A 77 -20.98 -11.88 -3.87
CA GLY A 77 -20.68 -13.04 -4.69
C GLY A 77 -19.34 -13.03 -5.43
N ALA A 78 -18.56 -11.95 -5.35
CA ALA A 78 -17.22 -11.92 -5.92
C ALA A 78 -16.26 -12.85 -5.14
N SER A 79 -15.43 -13.57 -5.90
CA SER A 79 -14.36 -14.40 -5.34
C SER A 79 -13.10 -13.57 -5.09
N GLY A 80 -12.18 -14.11 -4.29
CA GLY A 80 -10.85 -13.52 -4.14
C GLY A 80 -10.08 -13.48 -5.47
N GLU A 81 -10.26 -14.48 -6.31
CA GLU A 81 -9.63 -14.53 -7.64
C GLU A 81 -10.12 -13.40 -8.56
N ASP A 82 -11.44 -13.12 -8.55
CA ASP A 82 -11.99 -11.97 -9.26
C ASP A 82 -11.38 -10.66 -8.77
N TRP A 83 -11.28 -10.50 -7.46
CA TRP A 83 -10.64 -9.33 -6.84
C TRP A 83 -9.18 -9.17 -7.32
N TYR A 84 -8.38 -10.24 -7.29
CA TYR A 84 -6.98 -10.17 -7.71
C TYR A 84 -6.83 -9.79 -9.17
N ARG A 85 -7.66 -10.38 -10.04
CA ARG A 85 -7.67 -10.03 -11.46
C ARG A 85 -8.06 -8.57 -11.68
N ASP A 86 -9.16 -8.13 -11.11
CA ASP A 86 -9.72 -6.81 -11.37
C ASP A 86 -8.84 -5.70 -10.76
N SER A 87 -8.32 -5.92 -9.55
CA SER A 87 -7.38 -4.99 -8.92
C SER A 87 -6.02 -4.90 -9.66
N THR A 88 -5.58 -5.99 -10.30
CA THR A 88 -4.40 -5.96 -11.17
C THR A 88 -4.63 -5.11 -12.41
N MET A 89 -5.78 -5.28 -13.06
CA MET A 89 -6.16 -4.48 -14.23
C MET A 89 -6.31 -3.00 -13.86
N GLN A 90 -6.88 -2.71 -12.70
CA GLN A 90 -7.00 -1.34 -12.20
C GLN A 90 -5.63 -0.69 -11.99
N LEU A 91 -4.68 -1.40 -11.36
CA LEU A 91 -3.33 -0.90 -11.16
C LEU A 91 -2.66 -0.50 -12.48
N VAL A 92 -2.68 -1.41 -13.45
CA VAL A 92 -2.04 -1.18 -14.76
C VAL A 92 -2.67 -0.01 -15.53
N ASN A 93 -3.99 0.18 -15.38
CA ASN A 93 -4.72 1.20 -16.13
C ASN A 93 -4.76 2.57 -15.43
N SER A 94 -4.59 2.62 -14.10
CA SER A 94 -4.74 3.86 -13.32
C SER A 94 -3.45 4.67 -13.19
N VAL A 95 -2.29 4.04 -13.33
CA VAL A 95 -0.99 4.73 -13.24
C VAL A 95 -0.41 4.91 -14.63
N PRO A 96 -0.31 6.16 -15.15
CA PRO A 96 0.22 6.41 -16.48
C PRO A 96 1.63 5.84 -16.67
N GLY A 97 1.81 5.02 -17.69
CA GLY A 97 3.11 4.41 -18.01
C GLY A 97 3.56 3.32 -17.05
N PHE A 98 2.67 2.81 -16.20
CA PHE A 98 2.99 1.69 -15.30
C PHE A 98 3.33 0.44 -16.10
N GLN A 99 4.48 -0.14 -15.78
CA GLN A 99 4.95 -1.41 -16.33
C GLN A 99 4.98 -2.44 -15.22
N LEU A 100 4.08 -3.40 -15.29
CA LEU A 100 4.05 -4.54 -14.39
C LEU A 100 5.26 -5.44 -14.69
N ILE A 101 6.07 -5.71 -13.68
CA ILE A 101 7.29 -6.51 -13.79
C ILE A 101 7.04 -7.95 -13.36
N ASP A 102 6.36 -8.13 -12.22
CA ASP A 102 6.16 -9.45 -11.63
C ASP A 102 4.89 -9.51 -10.77
N ILE A 103 4.33 -10.72 -10.68
CA ILE A 103 3.25 -11.08 -9.76
C ILE A 103 3.64 -12.37 -9.07
N THR A 104 3.72 -12.34 -7.75
CA THR A 104 4.12 -13.48 -6.92
C THR A 104 3.08 -13.73 -5.83
N GLU A 105 2.82 -14.99 -5.50
CA GLU A 105 2.01 -15.34 -4.33
C GLU A 105 2.72 -14.92 -3.04
N TRP A 106 1.95 -14.42 -2.07
CA TRP A 106 2.47 -13.92 -0.81
C TRP A 106 1.55 -14.28 0.36
N GLU A 107 2.13 -14.74 1.46
CA GLU A 107 1.37 -15.23 2.62
C GLU A 107 1.73 -14.52 3.95
N ALA A 108 2.32 -13.33 3.94
CA ALA A 108 2.80 -12.70 5.18
C ALA A 108 1.66 -12.20 6.09
N VAL A 109 0.59 -11.69 5.52
CA VAL A 109 -0.62 -11.21 6.25
C VAL A 109 -1.86 -12.03 5.92
N GLY A 110 -1.70 -13.13 5.24
CA GLY A 110 -2.72 -14.02 4.71
C GLY A 110 -2.44 -14.34 3.25
N PRO A 111 -3.18 -15.28 2.64
CA PRO A 111 -3.04 -15.58 1.22
C PRO A 111 -3.29 -14.33 0.39
N GLY A 112 -2.36 -13.97 -0.48
CA GLY A 112 -2.44 -12.77 -1.30
C GLY A 112 -1.43 -12.76 -2.43
N LEU A 113 -1.29 -11.60 -3.07
CA LEU A 113 -0.33 -11.37 -4.14
C LEU A 113 0.58 -10.20 -3.79
N LEU A 114 1.85 -10.34 -4.17
CA LEU A 114 2.79 -9.23 -4.33
C LEU A 114 2.93 -8.92 -5.81
N ARG A 115 2.65 -7.69 -6.19
CA ARG A 115 2.89 -7.17 -7.53
C ARG A 115 4.03 -6.17 -7.47
N SER A 116 4.93 -6.23 -8.43
CA SER A 116 5.97 -5.23 -8.59
C SER A 116 5.88 -4.57 -9.95
N GLY A 117 6.17 -3.29 -10.01
CA GLY A 117 6.16 -2.55 -11.26
C GLY A 117 6.94 -1.25 -11.15
N VAL A 118 7.13 -0.62 -12.29
CA VAL A 118 7.85 0.64 -12.41
C VAL A 118 7.05 1.64 -13.24
N TYR A 119 7.21 2.91 -12.92
CA TYR A 119 6.65 4.04 -13.69
C TYR A 119 7.53 5.27 -13.54
N ILE A 120 7.28 6.28 -14.34
CA ILE A 120 7.98 7.56 -14.24
C ILE A 120 7.03 8.58 -13.62
N GLN A 121 7.48 9.20 -12.53
CA GLN A 121 6.83 10.34 -11.91
C GLN A 121 7.73 11.55 -12.04
N ASP A 122 7.26 12.56 -12.79
CA ASP A 122 8.07 13.71 -13.20
C ASP A 122 9.35 13.23 -13.94
N THR A 123 10.48 13.25 -13.29
CA THR A 123 11.77 12.79 -13.85
C THR A 123 12.36 11.61 -13.09
N VAL A 124 11.62 11.05 -12.14
CA VAL A 124 12.10 9.97 -11.26
C VAL A 124 11.49 8.65 -11.71
N SER A 125 12.35 7.64 -11.90
CA SER A 125 11.89 6.25 -12.01
C SER A 125 11.48 5.75 -10.63
N VAL A 126 10.24 5.33 -10.51
CA VAL A 126 9.64 4.86 -9.26
C VAL A 126 9.38 3.37 -9.37
N THR A 127 9.77 2.61 -8.36
CA THR A 127 9.36 1.22 -8.17
C THR A 127 8.25 1.16 -7.15
N ALA A 128 7.16 0.48 -7.52
CA ALA A 128 6.05 0.18 -6.64
C ALA A 128 6.02 -1.31 -6.31
N LEU A 129 5.89 -1.61 -5.02
CA LEU A 129 5.63 -2.94 -4.48
C LEU A 129 4.25 -2.93 -3.86
N GLN A 130 3.35 -3.74 -4.38
CA GLN A 130 1.96 -3.75 -3.96
C GLN A 130 1.56 -5.12 -3.43
N TRP A 131 1.30 -5.19 -2.12
CA TRP A 131 0.70 -6.35 -1.48
C TRP A 131 -0.81 -6.21 -1.51
N THR A 132 -1.50 -7.23 -1.98
CA THR A 132 -2.96 -7.26 -1.98
C THR A 132 -3.47 -8.60 -1.47
N TRP A 133 -4.52 -8.56 -0.65
CA TRP A 133 -5.16 -9.75 -0.09
C TRP A 133 -6.63 -9.50 0.16
N VAL A 134 -7.37 -10.58 0.33
CA VAL A 134 -8.77 -10.54 0.72
C VAL A 134 -8.88 -11.00 2.17
N SER A 135 -9.47 -10.17 3.02
CA SER A 135 -9.85 -10.55 4.37
C SER A 135 -11.12 -11.39 4.32
N GLU A 136 -11.03 -12.66 4.72
CA GLU A 136 -12.19 -13.54 4.78
C GLU A 136 -13.18 -13.11 5.88
N THR A 137 -12.66 -12.49 6.95
CA THR A 137 -13.46 -12.07 8.09
C THR A 137 -14.32 -10.86 7.77
N SER A 138 -13.72 -9.83 7.17
CA SER A 138 -14.41 -8.57 6.87
C SER A 138 -15.02 -8.52 5.46
N ARG A 139 -14.68 -9.47 4.60
CA ARG A 139 -15.06 -9.46 3.18
C ARG A 139 -14.56 -8.23 2.44
N ARG A 140 -13.35 -7.77 2.78
CA ARG A 140 -12.68 -6.62 2.18
C ARG A 140 -11.46 -7.03 1.39
N GLY A 141 -11.25 -6.37 0.27
CA GLY A 141 -9.97 -6.37 -0.42
C GLY A 141 -9.09 -5.26 0.14
N LEU A 142 -7.89 -5.62 0.58
CA LEU A 142 -6.90 -4.69 1.10
C LEU A 142 -5.69 -4.64 0.16
N THR A 143 -5.16 -3.45 -0.02
CA THR A 143 -3.99 -3.24 -0.87
C THR A 143 -3.05 -2.25 -0.20
N ALA A 144 -1.81 -2.67 0.04
CA ALA A 144 -0.73 -1.84 0.54
C ALA A 144 0.29 -1.61 -0.56
N THR A 145 0.40 -0.38 -1.04
CA THR A 145 1.34 0.02 -2.09
C THR A 145 2.48 0.81 -1.49
N PHE A 146 3.68 0.25 -1.56
CA PHE A 146 4.92 0.91 -1.17
C PHE A 146 5.65 1.41 -2.41
N SER A 147 6.15 2.62 -2.37
CA SER A 147 6.86 3.25 -3.49
C SER A 147 8.20 3.84 -3.05
N CYS A 148 9.21 3.66 -3.88
CA CYS A 148 10.53 4.25 -3.71
C CYS A 148 11.12 4.66 -5.06
N ALA A 149 12.14 5.52 -5.05
CA ALA A 149 12.93 5.71 -6.26
C ALA A 149 13.59 4.37 -6.66
N THR A 150 13.54 4.02 -7.95
CA THR A 150 14.03 2.71 -8.43
C THR A 150 15.49 2.46 -8.05
N ARG A 151 16.31 3.50 -8.07
CA ARG A 151 17.74 3.41 -7.66
C ARG A 151 17.94 2.99 -6.20
N ASP A 152 16.94 3.25 -5.33
CA ASP A 152 17.02 3.00 -3.88
C ASP A 152 16.28 1.69 -3.50
N CYS A 153 15.69 1.00 -4.48
CA CYS A 153 14.80 -0.14 -4.27
C CYS A 153 15.43 -1.28 -3.45
N SER A 154 16.72 -1.58 -3.69
CA SER A 154 17.40 -2.68 -2.97
C SER A 154 17.45 -2.46 -1.46
N THR A 155 17.57 -1.20 -1.02
CA THR A 155 17.56 -0.86 0.41
C THR A 155 16.16 -0.64 0.94
N ALA A 156 15.28 -0.06 0.13
CA ALA A 156 13.90 0.21 0.51
C ALA A 156 13.08 -1.07 0.74
N VAL A 157 13.30 -2.11 -0.07
CA VAL A 157 12.55 -3.36 0.01
C VAL A 157 12.66 -4.04 1.38
N GLU A 158 13.81 -3.97 2.03
CA GLU A 158 13.99 -4.54 3.37
C GLU A 158 13.11 -3.82 4.41
N ARG A 159 13.02 -2.49 4.31
CA ARG A 159 12.12 -1.69 5.17
C ARG A 159 10.65 -2.02 4.90
N PHE A 160 10.27 -2.09 3.63
CA PHE A 160 8.90 -2.40 3.24
C PHE A 160 8.45 -3.78 3.71
N LEU A 161 9.34 -4.77 3.61
CA LEU A 161 9.10 -6.12 4.14
C LEU A 161 8.94 -6.10 5.67
N ALA A 162 9.76 -5.33 6.38
CA ALA A 162 9.63 -5.18 7.82
C ALA A 162 8.33 -4.47 8.21
N MET A 163 7.88 -3.49 7.44
CA MET A 163 6.63 -2.76 7.67
C MET A 163 5.40 -3.62 7.39
N ILE A 164 5.35 -4.30 6.23
CA ILE A 164 4.14 -5.03 5.80
C ILE A 164 3.76 -6.15 6.76
N VAL A 165 4.74 -6.81 7.39
CA VAL A 165 4.46 -7.88 8.36
C VAL A 165 3.87 -7.37 9.69
N THR A 166 3.88 -6.06 9.91
CA THR A 166 3.24 -5.42 11.07
C THR A 166 1.82 -4.95 10.81
N LEU A 167 1.39 -5.03 9.55
CA LEU A 167 0.08 -4.54 9.16
C LEU A 167 -1.02 -5.43 9.75
N GLU A 168 -1.96 -4.80 10.42
CA GLU A 168 -3.09 -5.45 11.07
C GLU A 168 -4.40 -4.76 10.68
N GLU A 169 -5.44 -5.54 10.48
CA GLU A 169 -6.82 -5.07 10.40
C GLU A 169 -7.38 -4.87 11.82
N ILE A 170 -8.04 -3.73 12.08
CA ILE A 170 -8.55 -3.33 13.40
C ILE A 170 -10.06 -3.20 13.43
#